data_d908e360dbce0b7661dc7bdf7c3e0499
#
_entry.id   d908e360dbce0b7661dc7bdf7c3e0499
#
_cell.length_a   1.000
_cell.length_b   1.000
_cell.length_c   1.000
_cell.angle_alpha   90.00
_cell.angle_beta   90.00
_cell.angle_gamma   90.00
#
_symmetry.space_group_name_H-M   'P 1'
#
loop_
_entity.id
_entity.type
_entity.pdbx_description
1 polymer ?
#
loop_
_entity_poly.entity_id
_entity_poly.type
_entity_poly.pdbx_seq_one_letter_code
_entity_poly.pdbx_strand_id
1 'polypeptide(L)'
;MITHILFMYLLRSTLAVIVPWLDNDPFTESQVQTENLGFGRPPVIPPDEITDETRSLPHEGFIPDYVIDSCPLVHLYSEEVYYPADISDFVKHFNIRVHNDSIVKDAPVRISDLNAKFAGSHESGESVLSQDTYLSSVDDFAKDPRWLLGHKPDYSTGHIKDAPAVLIVVDKGNGWVDAYWFYFYSFNLGAFIMGYGPWGNHVGDWEHSLVRFYEGEPQYLWMSAHGGGGCYKYDAIEKKTRLSYSGTEPTSKIEERPLIFSARGTHANYASVGQHAHDVPFFFSALSDFTDRGPLWDPSLNYLAYTYNGTAATPATERESEIGSEWLYYLGHWGDRQLDRKDSRQKWCPVQWRYIDGPRGPLAKNLERTGLCQRPKWWNFWGGCPARRSIKRGQGIDAEHNDLVGDNCGILLYRIRPKWLRAVARLVMWRGVTCLVMDYFTG
;
A
#
# COMPACT_ATOMS: atom_id res chain seq x y z
N MET A 1 -12.03 31.90 -31.45
CA MET A 1 -11.35 32.78 -30.49
C MET A 1 -11.99 32.74 -29.09
N ILE A 2 -13.30 32.88 -28.95
CA ILE A 2 -14.02 32.83 -27.65
C ILE A 2 -13.90 31.41 -27.00
N THR A 3 -14.01 30.35 -27.78
CA THR A 3 -13.86 28.97 -27.29
C THR A 3 -12.45 28.65 -26.77
N HIS A 4 -11.41 29.25 -27.34
CA HIS A 4 -10.02 29.07 -26.87
C HIS A 4 -9.76 29.83 -25.57
N ILE A 5 -10.38 31.01 -25.42
CA ILE A 5 -10.27 31.80 -24.20
C ILE A 5 -11.03 31.13 -23.06
N LEU A 6 -12.20 30.55 -23.31
CA LEU A 6 -12.96 29.81 -22.32
C LEU A 6 -12.22 28.52 -21.90
N PHE A 7 -11.59 27.83 -22.84
CA PHE A 7 -10.78 26.65 -22.56
C PHE A 7 -9.53 26.99 -21.74
N MET A 8 -8.85 28.08 -22.06
CA MET A 8 -7.69 28.56 -21.29
C MET A 8 -8.10 29.11 -19.90
N TYR A 9 -9.29 29.68 -19.76
CA TYR A 9 -9.82 30.12 -18.46
C TYR A 9 -10.24 28.91 -17.60
N LEU A 10 -10.85 27.91 -18.20
CA LEU A 10 -11.15 26.62 -17.55
C LEU A 10 -9.87 25.86 -17.16
N LEU A 11 -8.83 25.87 -18.02
CA LEU A 11 -7.54 25.28 -17.68
C LEU A 11 -6.83 26.04 -16.55
N ARG A 12 -6.87 27.37 -16.54
CA ARG A 12 -6.31 28.19 -15.45
C ARG A 12 -7.09 28.03 -14.15
N SER A 13 -8.41 27.93 -14.20
CA SER A 13 -9.23 27.70 -13.00
C SER A 13 -9.11 26.24 -12.50
N THR A 14 -8.91 25.26 -13.37
CA THR A 14 -8.60 23.89 -12.97
C THR A 14 -7.18 23.74 -12.44
N LEU A 15 -6.19 24.43 -13.01
CA LEU A 15 -4.84 24.52 -12.45
C LEU A 15 -4.83 25.23 -11.09
N ALA A 16 -5.61 26.30 -10.90
CA ALA A 16 -5.75 26.97 -9.60
C ALA A 16 -6.48 26.11 -8.55
N VAL A 17 -7.27 25.12 -8.97
CA VAL A 17 -7.92 24.15 -8.09
C VAL A 17 -6.98 22.98 -7.75
N ILE A 18 -5.98 22.70 -8.60
CA ILE A 18 -5.00 21.64 -8.41
C ILE A 18 -3.79 22.12 -7.59
N VAL A 19 -3.43 23.39 -7.69
CA VAL A 19 -2.27 24.01 -7.01
C VAL A 19 -2.35 24.09 -5.47
N PRO A 20 -3.52 24.13 -4.81
CA PRO A 20 -3.56 24.11 -3.35
C PRO A 20 -3.20 22.79 -2.67
N TRP A 21 -2.84 21.79 -3.44
CA TRP A 21 -2.29 20.52 -2.92
C TRP A 21 -0.81 20.60 -2.53
N LEU A 22 -0.15 21.66 -2.95
CA LEU A 22 1.13 22.07 -2.41
C LEU A 22 0.78 22.90 -1.16
N ASP A 23 0.93 22.30 0.02
CA ASP A 23 0.86 23.09 1.26
C ASP A 23 1.90 24.19 1.15
N ASN A 24 1.41 25.45 1.03
CA ASN A 24 2.25 26.65 0.92
C ASN A 24 2.71 27.15 2.30
N ASP A 25 2.74 26.30 3.31
CA ASP A 25 3.39 26.68 4.56
C ASP A 25 4.89 26.63 4.39
N PRO A 26 5.59 27.74 4.60
CA PRO A 26 7.04 27.74 4.58
C PRO A 26 7.53 26.84 5.71
N PHE A 27 8.30 25.80 5.36
CA PHE A 27 9.12 25.10 6.31
C PHE A 27 10.14 26.11 6.82
N THR A 28 10.11 26.43 8.09
CA THR A 28 11.24 27.12 8.71
C THR A 28 12.40 26.13 8.72
N GLU A 29 13.43 26.44 7.96
CA GLU A 29 14.64 25.65 7.69
C GLU A 29 15.45 25.25 8.94
N SER A 30 14.98 25.56 10.13
CA SER A 30 15.80 25.55 11.33
C SER A 30 15.71 24.28 12.19
N GLN A 31 15.05 23.22 11.77
CA GLN A 31 14.79 22.11 12.69
C GLN A 31 15.33 20.73 12.31
N VAL A 32 15.85 20.55 11.13
CA VAL A 32 16.55 19.30 10.78
C VAL A 32 17.69 19.70 9.86
N GLN A 33 18.83 19.09 9.98
CA GLN A 33 19.95 19.22 9.02
C GLN A 33 19.58 18.71 7.63
N THR A 34 18.46 19.13 7.15
CA THR A 34 17.87 18.75 5.88
C THR A 34 17.82 20.00 5.03
N GLU A 35 18.99 20.47 4.62
CA GLU A 35 19.14 21.52 3.62
C GLU A 35 18.34 21.27 2.33
N ASN A 36 17.75 20.07 2.20
CA ASN A 36 17.00 19.61 1.05
C ASN A 36 15.50 19.45 1.26
N LEU A 37 14.93 19.88 2.39
CA LEU A 37 13.47 19.91 2.56
C LEU A 37 12.89 21.10 1.79
N GLY A 38 12.83 20.99 0.48
CA GLY A 38 11.96 21.85 -0.31
C GLY A 38 10.52 21.74 0.19
N PHE A 39 9.74 22.80 0.06
CA PHE A 39 8.34 22.93 0.49
C PHE A 39 7.54 21.62 0.40
N GLY A 40 7.23 21.02 1.56
CA GLY A 40 6.38 19.83 1.66
C GLY A 40 6.94 18.54 1.05
N ARG A 41 8.22 18.49 0.70
CA ARG A 41 8.87 17.26 0.21
C ARG A 41 9.65 16.62 1.34
N PRO A 42 9.52 15.30 1.54
CA PRO A 42 10.40 14.57 2.44
C PRO A 42 11.83 14.58 1.91
N PRO A 43 12.84 14.46 2.79
CA PRO A 43 14.22 14.41 2.37
C PRO A 43 14.43 13.25 1.39
N VAL A 44 15.18 13.51 0.34
CA VAL A 44 15.76 12.48 -0.52
C VAL A 44 17.06 12.08 0.14
N ILE A 45 17.14 10.86 0.63
CA ILE A 45 18.34 10.34 1.27
C ILE A 45 19.22 9.77 0.16
N PRO A 46 20.43 10.30 -0.05
CA PRO A 46 21.33 9.77 -1.06
C PRO A 46 21.60 8.27 -0.81
N PRO A 47 21.82 7.47 -1.83
CA PRO A 47 22.29 6.10 -1.69
C PRO A 47 23.80 6.11 -1.44
N ASP A 48 24.21 6.60 -0.27
CA ASP A 48 25.62 6.57 0.13
C ASP A 48 25.96 5.16 0.63
N GLU A 49 27.20 4.76 0.44
CA GLU A 49 27.71 3.53 1.04
C GLU A 49 27.67 3.70 2.57
N ILE A 50 26.98 2.78 3.24
CA ILE A 50 26.84 2.80 4.68
C ILE A 50 28.14 2.25 5.27
N THR A 51 28.91 3.13 5.88
CA THR A 51 30.12 2.81 6.64
C THR A 51 29.79 2.63 8.12
N ASP A 52 30.72 2.11 8.91
CA ASP A 52 30.51 2.00 10.36
C ASP A 52 30.29 3.37 11.03
N GLU A 53 30.81 4.46 10.45
CA GLU A 53 30.61 5.83 10.94
C GLU A 53 29.25 6.41 10.60
N THR A 54 28.68 6.01 9.46
CA THR A 54 27.38 6.51 8.98
C THR A 54 26.22 5.60 9.31
N ARG A 55 26.47 4.38 9.76
CA ARG A 55 25.46 3.40 10.13
C ARG A 55 24.53 3.92 11.22
N SER A 56 23.23 3.78 11.02
CA SER A 56 22.20 4.16 12.00
C SER A 56 21.82 3.00 12.92
N LEU A 57 21.97 1.75 12.47
CA LEU A 57 21.68 0.55 13.24
C LEU A 57 22.99 -0.04 13.83
N PRO A 58 22.95 -0.63 15.03
CA PRO A 58 24.12 -1.25 15.67
C PRO A 58 24.77 -2.37 14.84
N HIS A 59 23.95 -3.20 14.21
CA HIS A 59 24.35 -4.32 13.35
C HIS A 59 23.20 -4.80 12.47
N GLU A 60 23.48 -5.61 11.47
CA GLU A 60 22.46 -6.29 10.70
C GLU A 60 21.64 -7.28 11.56
N GLY A 61 20.35 -7.41 11.27
CA GLY A 61 19.41 -8.20 12.07
C GLY A 61 18.87 -7.47 13.31
N PHE A 62 19.39 -6.28 13.65
CA PHE A 62 18.90 -5.52 14.80
C PHE A 62 17.64 -4.73 14.45
N ILE A 63 16.58 -4.95 15.20
CA ILE A 63 15.32 -4.20 15.09
C ILE A 63 15.21 -3.29 16.32
N PRO A 64 15.25 -1.96 16.15
CA PRO A 64 15.09 -1.03 17.26
C PRO A 64 13.67 -1.06 17.84
N ASP A 65 13.54 -0.88 19.16
CA ASP A 65 12.23 -0.85 19.84
C ASP A 65 11.31 0.24 19.29
N TYR A 66 11.85 1.41 18.93
CA TYR A 66 11.06 2.51 18.38
C TYR A 66 10.36 2.14 17.05
N VAL A 67 10.90 1.17 16.29
CA VAL A 67 10.26 0.64 15.08
C VAL A 67 8.99 -0.12 15.43
N ILE A 68 9.05 -0.93 16.48
CA ILE A 68 7.91 -1.71 16.95
C ILE A 68 6.88 -0.80 17.63
N ASP A 69 7.34 0.13 18.47
CA ASP A 69 6.51 1.12 19.16
C ASP A 69 5.73 2.01 18.18
N SER A 70 6.28 2.24 16.99
CA SER A 70 5.66 3.04 15.92
C SER A 70 4.98 2.19 14.83
N CYS A 71 4.83 0.89 15.04
CA CYS A 71 4.14 0.00 14.09
C CYS A 71 2.72 0.49 13.81
N PRO A 72 2.31 0.69 12.55
CA PRO A 72 0.95 1.08 12.23
C PRO A 72 -0.08 0.05 12.67
N LEU A 73 -1.19 0.54 13.23
CA LEU A 73 -2.39 -0.25 13.45
C LEU A 73 -3.28 -0.18 12.21
N VAL A 74 -3.80 -1.31 11.76
CA VAL A 74 -4.55 -1.38 10.50
C VAL A 74 -6.02 -1.69 10.79
N HIS A 75 -6.91 -0.75 10.47
CA HIS A 75 -8.33 -1.06 10.37
C HIS A 75 -8.58 -1.79 9.04
N LEU A 76 -8.97 -3.04 9.13
CA LEU A 76 -9.50 -3.80 7.99
C LEU A 76 -10.95 -3.37 7.75
N TYR A 77 -11.43 -3.48 6.51
CA TYR A 77 -12.81 -3.11 6.22
C TYR A 77 -13.80 -4.00 6.98
N SER A 78 -14.91 -3.42 7.45
CA SER A 78 -15.89 -4.13 8.30
C SER A 78 -16.50 -5.37 7.63
N GLU A 79 -16.72 -5.28 6.32
CA GLU A 79 -17.25 -6.36 5.48
C GLU A 79 -16.16 -7.02 4.62
N GLU A 80 -14.89 -7.02 5.10
CA GLU A 80 -13.81 -7.70 4.39
C GLU A 80 -14.05 -9.21 4.36
N VAL A 81 -13.71 -9.82 3.23
CA VAL A 81 -13.80 -11.27 3.00
C VAL A 81 -12.41 -11.90 2.98
N TYR A 82 -11.43 -11.18 2.43
CA TYR A 82 -10.07 -11.67 2.23
C TYR A 82 -9.14 -11.02 3.24
N TYR A 83 -8.96 -11.68 4.38
CA TYR A 83 -8.15 -11.21 5.48
C TYR A 83 -6.66 -11.50 5.27
N PRO A 84 -5.75 -10.91 6.09
CA PRO A 84 -4.33 -11.26 6.06
C PRO A 84 -4.09 -12.75 6.15
N ALA A 85 -3.08 -13.25 5.43
CA ALA A 85 -2.80 -14.67 5.30
C ALA A 85 -1.33 -15.01 5.63
N ASP A 86 -1.10 -16.25 6.05
CA ASP A 86 0.25 -16.79 6.24
C ASP A 86 0.86 -17.14 4.87
N ILE A 87 1.99 -16.53 4.57
CA ILE A 87 2.75 -16.79 3.34
C ILE A 87 3.21 -18.24 3.25
N SER A 88 3.57 -18.87 4.38
CA SER A 88 4.05 -20.25 4.42
C SER A 88 2.94 -21.27 4.19
N ASP A 89 1.70 -20.94 4.57
CA ASP A 89 0.53 -21.74 4.28
C ASP A 89 0.03 -21.49 2.85
N PHE A 90 -0.01 -20.24 2.43
CA PHE A 90 -0.43 -19.84 1.09
C PHE A 90 0.33 -20.58 0.00
N VAL A 91 1.66 -20.61 0.05
CA VAL A 91 2.49 -21.21 -1.02
C VAL A 91 2.26 -22.71 -1.21
N LYS A 92 1.74 -23.42 -0.21
CA LYS A 92 1.44 -24.87 -0.31
C LYS A 92 0.37 -25.20 -1.36
N HIS A 93 -0.48 -24.21 -1.69
CA HIS A 93 -1.58 -24.37 -2.64
C HIS A 93 -1.16 -24.16 -4.09
N PHE A 94 0.14 -24.02 -4.36
CA PHE A 94 0.65 -23.62 -5.67
C PHE A 94 1.69 -24.56 -6.24
N ASN A 95 1.77 -24.56 -7.57
CA ASN A 95 2.93 -25.00 -8.34
C ASN A 95 3.76 -23.76 -8.72
N ILE A 96 5.07 -23.91 -8.86
CA ILE A 96 5.90 -22.88 -9.50
C ILE A 96 5.93 -23.16 -11.00
N ARG A 97 5.48 -22.20 -11.80
CA ARG A 97 5.47 -22.25 -13.27
C ARG A 97 6.38 -21.18 -13.86
N VAL A 98 7.02 -21.50 -14.96
CA VAL A 98 7.79 -20.54 -15.76
C VAL A 98 7.03 -20.15 -17.03
N HIS A 99 7.57 -19.21 -17.78
CA HIS A 99 6.96 -18.54 -18.94
C HIS A 99 6.21 -19.48 -19.92
N ASN A 100 6.76 -20.65 -20.21
CA ASN A 100 6.16 -21.62 -21.14
C ASN A 100 5.11 -22.54 -20.47
N ASP A 101 4.61 -22.18 -19.30
CA ASP A 101 3.70 -22.95 -18.45
C ASP A 101 4.29 -24.30 -17.93
N SER A 102 5.60 -24.50 -18.09
CA SER A 102 6.25 -25.66 -17.49
C SER A 102 6.23 -25.55 -15.97
N ILE A 103 5.87 -26.64 -15.31
CA ILE A 103 5.99 -26.76 -13.85
C ILE A 103 7.44 -27.08 -13.54
N VAL A 104 8.07 -26.23 -12.73
CA VAL A 104 9.43 -26.42 -12.22
C VAL A 104 9.45 -26.93 -10.79
N LYS A 105 8.32 -26.76 -10.08
CA LYS A 105 8.08 -27.32 -8.75
C LYS A 105 6.60 -27.60 -8.59
N ASP A 106 6.27 -28.83 -8.23
CA ASP A 106 4.88 -29.24 -7.91
C ASP A 106 4.49 -28.84 -6.49
N ALA A 107 3.19 -28.66 -6.29
CA ALA A 107 2.59 -28.49 -4.98
C ALA A 107 2.79 -29.77 -4.10
N PRO A 108 2.93 -29.62 -2.78
CA PRO A 108 2.98 -28.35 -2.04
C PRO A 108 4.36 -27.68 -2.14
N VAL A 109 4.37 -26.39 -2.52
CA VAL A 109 5.56 -25.56 -2.46
C VAL A 109 5.80 -25.15 -1.00
N ARG A 110 7.04 -25.11 -0.57
CA ARG A 110 7.45 -24.60 0.73
C ARG A 110 8.00 -23.19 0.55
N ILE A 111 7.94 -22.39 1.61
CA ILE A 111 8.52 -21.04 1.58
C ILE A 111 10.03 -21.09 1.25
N SER A 112 10.76 -22.10 1.72
CA SER A 112 12.16 -22.33 1.41
C SER A 112 12.44 -22.76 -0.04
N ASP A 113 11.43 -23.19 -0.78
CA ASP A 113 11.56 -23.46 -2.21
C ASP A 113 11.60 -22.16 -3.03
N LEU A 114 11.06 -21.06 -2.49
CA LEU A 114 11.11 -19.75 -3.10
C LEU A 114 12.48 -19.10 -2.87
N ASN A 115 13.23 -18.87 -3.93
CA ASN A 115 14.56 -18.27 -3.83
C ASN A 115 14.97 -17.62 -5.15
N ALA A 116 16.13 -16.96 -5.17
CA ALA A 116 16.67 -16.29 -6.34
C ALA A 116 16.92 -17.21 -7.55
N LYS A 117 17.04 -18.51 -7.38
CA LYS A 117 17.23 -19.48 -8.49
C LYS A 117 16.03 -19.51 -9.42
N PHE A 118 14.82 -19.33 -8.88
CA PHE A 118 13.61 -19.15 -9.68
C PHE A 118 13.47 -17.71 -10.22
N ALA A 119 14.31 -16.80 -9.77
CA ALA A 119 14.45 -15.46 -10.32
C ALA A 119 15.39 -15.43 -11.55
N GLY A 120 15.85 -16.58 -12.04
CA GLY A 120 16.67 -16.69 -13.25
C GLY A 120 18.13 -16.26 -13.04
N SER A 121 18.85 -16.94 -12.16
CA SER A 121 20.31 -16.90 -12.19
C SER A 121 20.79 -17.69 -13.42
N HIS A 122 21.15 -16.98 -14.47
CA HIS A 122 21.84 -17.57 -15.61
C HIS A 122 23.35 -17.55 -15.38
N GLU A 123 23.95 -18.74 -15.33
CA GLU A 123 25.39 -18.93 -15.58
C GLU A 123 25.78 -18.69 -17.05
N SER A 124 24.84 -18.31 -17.90
CA SER A 124 25.05 -18.01 -19.32
C SER A 124 24.27 -16.77 -19.76
N GLY A 125 24.82 -15.60 -19.52
CA GLY A 125 24.69 -14.38 -20.32
C GLY A 125 23.33 -13.87 -20.84
N GLU A 126 22.21 -14.55 -20.63
CA GLU A 126 20.88 -14.15 -21.11
C GLU A 126 19.90 -13.96 -19.95
N SER A 127 19.62 -12.70 -19.62
CA SER A 127 18.77 -12.26 -18.52
C SER A 127 17.28 -12.25 -18.86
N VAL A 128 16.68 -13.33 -19.31
CA VAL A 128 15.30 -13.29 -19.84
C VAL A 128 14.25 -13.98 -18.94
N LEU A 129 14.61 -14.79 -17.96
CA LEU A 129 13.65 -15.71 -17.33
C LEU A 129 13.13 -15.34 -15.94
N SER A 130 13.72 -14.37 -15.26
CA SER A 130 13.32 -14.06 -13.87
C SER A 130 11.97 -13.37 -13.72
N GLN A 131 11.46 -12.77 -14.78
CA GLN A 131 10.25 -11.95 -14.73
C GLN A 131 8.96 -12.73 -14.98
N ASP A 132 9.04 -13.92 -15.52
CA ASP A 132 7.89 -14.72 -15.97
C ASP A 132 7.69 -16.00 -15.17
N THR A 133 8.01 -15.99 -13.89
CA THR A 133 7.73 -17.10 -12.97
C THR A 133 6.49 -16.78 -12.14
N TYR A 134 5.62 -17.77 -11.99
CA TYR A 134 4.33 -17.61 -11.29
C TYR A 134 4.12 -18.70 -10.25
N LEU A 135 3.51 -18.32 -9.12
CA LEU A 135 2.82 -19.29 -8.25
C LEU A 135 1.44 -19.51 -8.86
N SER A 136 1.23 -20.70 -9.43
CA SER A 136 -0.05 -21.05 -10.06
C SER A 136 -0.84 -21.98 -9.17
N SER A 137 -2.05 -21.57 -8.79
CA SER A 137 -2.90 -22.33 -7.88
C SER A 137 -3.25 -23.70 -8.43
N VAL A 138 -3.28 -24.69 -7.55
CA VAL A 138 -3.75 -26.05 -7.87
C VAL A 138 -5.26 -26.05 -7.96
N ASP A 139 -5.91 -25.37 -7.01
CA ASP A 139 -7.35 -25.20 -6.99
C ASP A 139 -7.78 -24.12 -7.98
N ASP A 140 -8.99 -24.24 -8.50
CA ASP A 140 -9.61 -23.15 -9.23
C ASP A 140 -10.00 -22.03 -8.25
N PHE A 141 -9.20 -20.97 -8.21
CA PHE A 141 -9.42 -19.83 -7.31
C PHE A 141 -10.78 -19.15 -7.54
N ALA A 142 -11.38 -19.27 -8.71
CA ALA A 142 -12.70 -18.73 -8.99
C ALA A 142 -13.86 -19.52 -8.32
N LYS A 143 -13.55 -20.60 -7.64
CA LYS A 143 -14.49 -21.38 -6.80
C LYS A 143 -14.34 -21.06 -5.31
N ASP A 144 -13.67 -19.98 -4.99
CA ASP A 144 -13.48 -19.48 -3.63
C ASP A 144 -12.97 -20.56 -2.64
N PRO A 145 -11.84 -21.22 -2.92
CA PRO A 145 -11.27 -22.18 -1.99
C PRO A 145 -10.92 -21.47 -0.65
N ARG A 146 -11.03 -22.21 0.46
CA ARG A 146 -10.92 -21.64 1.81
C ARG A 146 -9.62 -20.90 2.09
N TRP A 147 -8.51 -21.30 1.47
CA TRP A 147 -7.22 -20.66 1.66
C TRP A 147 -7.17 -19.20 1.15
N LEU A 148 -8.15 -18.78 0.33
CA LEU A 148 -8.28 -17.36 -0.08
C LEU A 148 -8.73 -16.45 1.05
N LEU A 149 -9.42 -16.96 2.06
CA LEU A 149 -10.12 -16.12 3.05
C LEU A 149 -9.16 -15.47 4.08
N GLY A 150 -7.97 -16.07 4.29
CA GLY A 150 -7.04 -15.57 5.32
C GLY A 150 -7.59 -15.69 6.74
N HIS A 151 -7.05 -14.87 7.66
CA HIS A 151 -7.32 -14.96 9.09
C HIS A 151 -7.79 -13.62 9.66
N LYS A 152 -8.95 -13.64 10.30
CA LYS A 152 -9.54 -12.47 10.93
C LYS A 152 -8.80 -12.14 12.24
N PRO A 153 -8.55 -10.86 12.55
CA PRO A 153 -7.97 -10.48 13.83
C PRO A 153 -8.93 -10.79 15.00
N ASP A 154 -8.35 -11.16 16.13
CA ASP A 154 -9.07 -11.18 17.38
C ASP A 154 -9.63 -9.79 17.69
N TYR A 155 -10.91 -9.72 17.99
CA TYR A 155 -11.61 -8.44 18.10
C TYR A 155 -11.15 -7.61 19.31
N SER A 156 -10.67 -8.26 20.36
CA SER A 156 -10.27 -7.61 21.61
C SER A 156 -8.83 -7.12 21.59
N THR A 157 -7.93 -7.89 20.98
CA THR A 157 -6.49 -7.63 20.97
C THR A 157 -5.96 -7.09 19.64
N GLY A 158 -6.65 -7.33 18.56
CA GLY A 158 -6.16 -7.05 17.22
C GLY A 158 -5.14 -8.09 16.70
N HIS A 159 -4.91 -9.18 17.42
CA HIS A 159 -3.92 -10.19 17.07
C HIS A 159 -4.43 -11.12 15.97
N ILE A 160 -3.61 -11.35 14.95
CA ILE A 160 -3.78 -12.44 13.98
C ILE A 160 -2.68 -13.46 14.25
N LYS A 161 -3.03 -14.55 14.93
CA LYS A 161 -2.06 -15.57 15.36
C LYS A 161 -1.42 -16.28 14.18
N ASP A 162 -2.21 -16.59 13.15
CA ASP A 162 -1.84 -17.49 12.05
C ASP A 162 -1.54 -16.75 10.74
N ALA A 163 -1.32 -15.43 10.79
CA ALA A 163 -0.91 -14.61 9.64
C ALA A 163 0.05 -13.51 10.09
N PRO A 164 1.36 -13.75 10.05
CA PRO A 164 2.34 -12.72 10.43
C PRO A 164 2.43 -11.62 9.38
N ALA A 165 2.58 -10.36 9.82
CA ALA A 165 3.10 -9.31 8.98
C ALA A 165 4.59 -9.56 8.68
N VAL A 166 5.15 -8.87 7.68
CA VAL A 166 6.60 -8.93 7.43
C VAL A 166 7.18 -7.53 7.60
N LEU A 167 8.12 -7.40 8.54
CA LEU A 167 8.87 -6.18 8.77
C LEU A 167 10.23 -6.27 8.09
N ILE A 168 10.54 -5.28 7.26
CA ILE A 168 11.87 -5.14 6.68
C ILE A 168 12.41 -3.76 7.05
N VAL A 169 13.50 -3.73 7.80
CA VAL A 169 14.15 -2.50 8.24
C VAL A 169 15.37 -2.24 7.36
N VAL A 170 15.46 -1.03 6.85
CA VAL A 170 16.57 -0.58 5.98
C VAL A 170 17.28 0.56 6.66
N ASP A 171 18.57 0.36 6.96
CA ASP A 171 19.45 1.42 7.39
C ASP A 171 19.72 2.37 6.22
N LYS A 172 19.46 3.65 6.42
CA LYS A 172 19.70 4.70 5.41
C LYS A 172 20.94 5.55 5.73
N GLY A 173 21.58 5.24 6.83
CA GLY A 173 22.74 5.99 7.31
C GLY A 173 22.39 7.35 7.93
N ASN A 174 23.37 7.92 8.64
CA ASN A 174 23.30 9.28 9.20
C ASN A 174 22.03 9.53 10.06
N GLY A 175 21.64 8.56 10.87
CA GLY A 175 20.48 8.62 11.75
C GLY A 175 19.15 8.26 11.08
N TRP A 176 19.13 8.03 9.75
CA TRP A 176 17.92 7.67 9.02
C TRP A 176 17.69 6.15 8.98
N VAL A 177 16.46 5.73 9.26
CA VAL A 177 16.03 4.33 9.19
C VAL A 177 14.63 4.26 8.55
N ASP A 178 14.46 3.33 7.64
CA ASP A 178 13.18 3.02 7.01
C ASP A 178 12.66 1.68 7.53
N ALA A 179 11.43 1.65 8.05
CA ALA A 179 10.74 0.43 8.46
C ALA A 179 9.56 0.16 7.55
N TYR A 180 9.64 -0.91 6.77
CA TYR A 180 8.61 -1.37 5.86
C TYR A 180 7.78 -2.46 6.52
N TRP A 181 6.51 -2.21 6.77
CA TRP A 181 5.54 -3.19 7.25
C TRP A 181 4.73 -3.71 6.06
N PHE A 182 4.95 -4.96 5.69
CA PHE A 182 4.26 -5.64 4.62
C PHE A 182 3.08 -6.45 5.16
N TYR A 183 1.99 -6.38 4.44
CA TYR A 183 0.73 -7.06 4.71
C TYR A 183 0.43 -7.98 3.52
N PHE A 184 0.31 -9.27 3.80
CA PHE A 184 0.01 -10.25 2.77
C PHE A 184 -1.42 -10.73 2.86
N TYR A 185 -2.10 -10.78 1.72
CA TYR A 185 -3.45 -11.30 1.59
C TYR A 185 -3.45 -12.35 0.47
N SER A 186 -4.27 -13.42 0.62
CA SER A 186 -4.31 -14.49 -0.40
C SER A 186 -4.98 -14.09 -1.70
N PHE A 187 -5.82 -13.05 -1.68
CA PHE A 187 -6.57 -12.61 -2.85
C PHE A 187 -6.87 -11.12 -2.80
N ASN A 188 -6.75 -10.46 -3.93
CA ASN A 188 -7.22 -9.09 -4.16
C ASN A 188 -8.54 -9.12 -4.91
N LEU A 189 -9.60 -8.61 -4.30
CA LEU A 189 -10.87 -8.35 -4.95
C LEU A 189 -10.86 -6.94 -5.51
N GLY A 190 -10.74 -6.83 -6.83
CA GLY A 190 -10.63 -5.54 -7.50
C GLY A 190 -11.89 -4.68 -7.40
N ALA A 191 -11.76 -3.45 -7.83
CA ALA A 191 -12.82 -2.46 -7.73
C ALA A 191 -14.00 -2.74 -8.67
N PHE A 192 -15.19 -2.28 -8.28
CA PHE A 192 -16.38 -2.28 -9.13
C PHE A 192 -16.49 -0.94 -9.87
N ILE A 193 -16.87 -1.01 -11.15
CA ILE A 193 -17.13 0.15 -11.98
C ILE A 193 -18.60 0.12 -12.38
N MET A 194 -19.38 1.11 -11.93
CA MET A 194 -20.82 1.19 -12.23
C MET A 194 -21.58 -0.11 -11.94
N GLY A 195 -21.28 -0.75 -10.80
CA GLY A 195 -21.89 -2.03 -10.41
C GLY A 195 -21.42 -3.26 -11.19
N TYR A 196 -20.57 -3.07 -12.21
CA TYR A 196 -19.92 -4.15 -12.95
C TYR A 196 -18.54 -4.42 -12.43
N GLY A 197 -18.15 -5.65 -12.34
CA GLY A 197 -16.83 -6.07 -11.85
C GLY A 197 -16.93 -7.40 -11.12
N PRO A 198 -16.01 -7.65 -10.20
CA PRO A 198 -14.83 -6.86 -9.89
C PRO A 198 -13.80 -6.84 -11.03
N TRP A 199 -12.95 -5.78 -11.09
CA TRP A 199 -11.92 -5.59 -12.10
C TRP A 199 -10.55 -5.45 -11.46
N GLY A 200 -9.57 -6.19 -11.99
CA GLY A 200 -8.23 -6.21 -11.42
C GLY A 200 -8.06 -7.22 -10.28
N ASN A 201 -8.87 -8.28 -10.27
CA ASN A 201 -8.69 -9.37 -9.32
C ASN A 201 -7.37 -10.08 -9.58
N HIS A 202 -6.70 -10.48 -8.51
CA HIS A 202 -5.53 -11.35 -8.60
C HIS A 202 -5.37 -12.19 -7.33
N VAL A 203 -4.77 -13.35 -7.50
CA VAL A 203 -4.38 -14.22 -6.39
C VAL A 203 -3.08 -13.67 -5.81
N GLY A 204 -2.99 -13.69 -4.47
CA GLY A 204 -1.93 -13.06 -3.70
C GLY A 204 -1.98 -11.54 -3.78
N ASP A 205 -1.71 -10.87 -2.69
CA ASP A 205 -1.63 -9.42 -2.64
C ASP A 205 -0.60 -8.96 -1.59
N TRP A 206 0.27 -8.03 -1.98
CA TRP A 206 1.31 -7.46 -1.13
C TRP A 206 1.13 -5.95 -1.03
N GLU A 207 0.53 -5.54 0.07
CA GLU A 207 0.43 -4.14 0.45
C GLU A 207 1.44 -3.80 1.55
N HIS A 208 1.78 -2.52 1.70
CA HIS A 208 2.74 -2.13 2.73
C HIS A 208 2.60 -0.68 3.16
N SER A 209 3.16 -0.40 4.32
CA SER A 209 3.43 0.94 4.81
C SER A 209 4.92 1.11 5.09
N LEU A 210 5.39 2.35 5.06
CA LEU A 210 6.76 2.71 5.39
C LEU A 210 6.72 3.81 6.44
N VAL A 211 7.32 3.57 7.60
CA VAL A 211 7.64 4.61 8.57
C VAL A 211 9.11 4.96 8.42
N ARG A 212 9.42 6.23 8.14
CA ARG A 212 10.78 6.76 8.08
C ARG A 212 11.11 7.47 9.36
N PHE A 213 12.22 7.07 9.97
CA PHE A 213 12.74 7.60 11.23
C PHE A 213 13.98 8.45 10.99
N TYR A 214 14.17 9.44 11.85
CA TYR A 214 15.43 10.16 12.01
C TYR A 214 15.80 10.18 13.48
N GLU A 215 17.01 9.69 13.82
CA GLU A 215 17.49 9.54 15.20
C GLU A 215 16.48 8.85 16.14
N GLY A 216 15.82 7.82 15.63
CA GLY A 216 14.80 7.05 16.36
C GLY A 216 13.41 7.66 16.40
N GLU A 217 13.22 8.90 15.96
CA GLU A 217 11.93 9.59 15.95
C GLU A 217 11.21 9.44 14.61
N PRO A 218 9.93 9.03 14.56
CA PRO A 218 9.20 8.85 13.33
C PRO A 218 8.85 10.19 12.69
N GLN A 219 9.28 10.37 11.44
CA GLN A 219 9.13 11.63 10.70
C GLN A 219 8.01 11.59 9.67
N TYR A 220 7.91 10.46 8.96
CA TYR A 220 6.98 10.30 7.84
C TYR A 220 6.35 8.92 7.83
N LEU A 221 5.10 8.86 7.35
CA LEU A 221 4.41 7.61 7.03
C LEU A 221 3.99 7.64 5.56
N TRP A 222 4.37 6.60 4.82
CA TRP A 222 3.89 6.34 3.47
C TRP A 222 3.08 5.06 3.46
N MET A 223 2.00 5.06 2.68
CA MET A 223 1.07 3.94 2.55
C MET A 223 0.91 3.57 1.09
N SER A 224 1.01 2.28 0.76
CA SER A 224 0.78 1.78 -0.59
C SER A 224 -0.72 1.81 -0.94
N ALA A 225 -1.00 2.19 -2.18
CA ALA A 225 -2.32 2.08 -2.76
C ALA A 225 -2.16 1.81 -4.26
N HIS A 226 -2.45 0.59 -4.68
CA HIS A 226 -2.30 0.13 -6.06
C HIS A 226 -0.85 0.31 -6.58
N GLY A 227 -0.70 0.94 -7.75
CA GLY A 227 0.62 1.27 -8.32
C GLY A 227 1.29 2.51 -7.72
N GLY A 228 0.67 3.16 -6.74
CA GLY A 228 1.12 4.38 -6.10
C GLY A 228 1.08 4.34 -4.59
N GLY A 229 0.67 5.46 -3.98
CA GLY A 229 0.53 5.58 -2.53
C GLY A 229 0.49 7.04 -2.07
N GLY A 230 0.26 7.24 -0.78
CA GLY A 230 0.21 8.55 -0.14
C GLY A 230 1.28 8.70 0.93
N CYS A 231 1.96 9.85 0.94
CA CYS A 231 2.94 10.21 1.95
C CYS A 231 2.37 11.30 2.87
N TYR A 232 2.64 11.16 4.16
CA TYR A 232 2.21 12.08 5.20
C TYR A 232 3.35 12.36 6.18
N LYS A 233 3.37 13.54 6.80
CA LYS A 233 4.10 13.72 8.04
C LYS A 233 3.50 12.83 9.11
N TYR A 234 4.33 12.27 9.96
CA TYR A 234 3.88 11.32 10.98
C TYR A 234 2.90 11.93 11.98
N ASP A 235 3.10 13.20 12.32
CA ASP A 235 2.21 13.98 13.20
C ASP A 235 0.84 14.31 12.58
N ALA A 236 0.74 14.27 11.25
CA ALA A 236 -0.52 14.52 10.54
C ALA A 236 -1.47 13.32 10.54
N ILE A 237 -0.98 12.12 10.85
CA ILE A 237 -1.77 10.89 10.82
C ILE A 237 -2.57 10.74 12.11
N GLU A 238 -3.79 10.25 12.00
CA GLU A 238 -4.58 9.85 13.14
C GLU A 238 -3.85 8.74 13.93
N LYS A 239 -3.82 8.87 15.25
CA LYS A 239 -3.14 7.93 16.14
C LYS A 239 -4.10 7.35 17.15
N LYS A 240 -3.85 6.10 17.53
CA LYS A 240 -4.52 5.47 18.66
C LYS A 240 -3.57 5.50 19.84
N THR A 241 -4.05 6.13 20.91
CA THR A 241 -3.34 6.17 22.17
C THR A 241 -3.58 4.87 22.93
N ARG A 242 -2.53 4.23 23.40
CA ARG A 242 -2.57 3.05 24.26
C ARG A 242 -1.66 3.29 25.46
N LEU A 243 -2.11 2.86 26.64
CA LEU A 243 -1.21 2.72 27.78
C LEU A 243 -0.30 1.52 27.50
N SER A 244 1.01 1.74 27.59
CA SER A 244 1.97 0.65 27.53
C SER A 244 1.90 -0.16 28.83
N TYR A 245 2.07 -1.47 28.72
CA TYR A 245 2.05 -2.38 29.87
C TYR A 245 3.39 -3.08 29.97
N SER A 246 3.95 -3.14 31.17
CA SER A 246 5.06 -4.03 31.50
C SER A 246 4.51 -5.21 32.28
N GLY A 247 4.30 -6.33 31.62
CA GLY A 247 3.53 -7.45 32.17
C GLY A 247 2.05 -7.08 32.34
N THR A 248 1.53 -7.17 33.54
CA THR A 248 0.13 -6.82 33.89
C THR A 248 -0.03 -5.37 34.37
N GLU A 249 1.09 -4.67 34.62
CA GLU A 249 1.05 -3.31 35.19
C GLU A 249 1.14 -2.26 34.09
N PRO A 250 0.26 -1.23 34.13
CA PRO A 250 0.36 -0.11 33.20
C PRO A 250 1.64 0.68 33.47
N THR A 251 2.41 0.94 32.42
CA THR A 251 3.55 1.84 32.50
C THR A 251 3.08 3.28 32.32
N SER A 252 3.92 4.26 32.72
CA SER A 252 3.63 5.67 32.45
C SER A 252 3.82 6.05 30.97
N LYS A 253 4.29 5.12 30.13
CA LYS A 253 4.52 5.36 28.72
C LYS A 253 3.19 5.29 27.96
N ILE A 254 2.82 6.40 27.35
CA ILE A 254 1.71 6.48 26.42
C ILE A 254 2.27 6.19 25.02
N GLU A 255 1.82 5.15 24.40
CA GLU A 255 2.16 4.83 23.02
C GLU A 255 1.09 5.42 22.10
N GLU A 256 1.55 6.21 21.13
CA GLU A 256 0.70 6.77 20.09
C GLU A 256 1.07 6.12 18.76
N ARG A 257 0.28 5.16 18.32
CA ARG A 257 0.53 4.42 17.09
C ARG A 257 -0.36 4.91 15.95
N PRO A 258 0.21 5.09 14.75
CA PRO A 258 -0.53 5.62 13.61
C PRO A 258 -1.60 4.63 13.14
N LEU A 259 -2.76 5.16 12.72
CA LEU A 259 -3.84 4.38 12.13
C LEU A 259 -3.74 4.37 10.60
N ILE A 260 -3.92 3.19 10.04
CA ILE A 260 -4.06 2.95 8.60
C ILE A 260 -5.40 2.27 8.36
N PHE A 261 -6.06 2.63 7.28
CA PHE A 261 -7.33 2.06 6.87
C PHE A 261 -7.14 1.28 5.57
N SER A 262 -7.29 -0.04 5.65
CA SER A 262 -7.19 -0.96 4.51
C SER A 262 -8.52 -0.99 3.77
N ALA A 263 -8.48 -0.82 2.46
CA ALA A 263 -9.66 -0.76 1.63
C ALA A 263 -10.26 -2.15 1.39
N ARG A 264 -11.58 -2.19 1.26
CA ARG A 264 -12.35 -3.40 0.97
C ARG A 264 -11.81 -4.11 -0.26
N GLY A 265 -11.39 -5.33 -0.11
CA GLY A 265 -10.97 -6.26 -1.14
C GLY A 265 -9.69 -5.90 -1.87
N THR A 266 -9.40 -4.61 -2.11
CA THR A 266 -8.17 -4.16 -2.76
C THR A 266 -7.02 -3.97 -1.79
N HIS A 267 -7.30 -3.93 -0.50
CA HIS A 267 -6.36 -3.76 0.61
C HIS A 267 -5.45 -2.53 0.51
N ALA A 268 -5.72 -1.63 -0.44
CA ALA A 268 -5.02 -0.36 -0.57
C ALA A 268 -5.11 0.44 0.74
N ASN A 269 -4.00 1.04 1.15
CA ASN A 269 -3.88 1.66 2.47
C ASN A 269 -4.10 3.17 2.40
N TYR A 270 -4.94 3.69 3.29
CA TYR A 270 -5.34 5.08 3.37
C TYR A 270 -5.21 5.65 4.79
N ALA A 271 -5.09 6.98 4.89
CA ALA A 271 -4.95 7.69 6.15
C ALA A 271 -6.30 8.06 6.80
N SER A 272 -7.41 7.78 6.17
CA SER A 272 -8.75 8.12 6.65
C SER A 272 -9.79 7.14 6.16
N VAL A 273 -10.93 7.10 6.86
CA VAL A 273 -12.11 6.35 6.44
C VAL A 273 -12.83 7.02 5.26
N GLY A 274 -13.59 6.23 4.51
CA GLY A 274 -14.50 6.71 3.48
C GLY A 274 -14.16 6.21 2.08
N GLN A 275 -14.58 6.98 1.08
CA GLN A 275 -14.37 6.66 -0.33
C GLN A 275 -13.12 7.37 -0.87
N HIS A 276 -12.24 6.62 -1.50
CA HIS A 276 -10.97 7.10 -2.07
C HIS A 276 -10.94 6.82 -3.57
N ALA A 277 -10.86 7.89 -4.38
CA ALA A 277 -10.68 7.72 -5.81
C ALA A 277 -9.27 7.20 -6.12
N HIS A 278 -9.17 6.22 -7.01
CA HIS A 278 -7.88 5.78 -7.51
C HIS A 278 -7.09 6.92 -8.15
N ASP A 279 -5.78 6.85 -8.07
CA ASP A 279 -4.87 7.82 -8.67
C ASP A 279 -4.84 7.70 -10.20
N VAL A 280 -5.99 7.82 -10.84
CA VAL A 280 -6.08 7.89 -12.31
C VAL A 280 -6.11 9.36 -12.71
N PRO A 281 -5.32 9.76 -13.69
CA PRO A 281 -5.39 11.12 -14.20
C PRO A 281 -6.75 11.34 -14.83
N PHE A 282 -7.20 12.59 -14.72
CA PHE A 282 -8.52 13.01 -15.15
C PHE A 282 -9.65 12.51 -14.24
N PHE A 283 -10.39 13.46 -13.73
CA PHE A 283 -11.49 13.47 -12.77
C PHE A 283 -12.63 12.43 -12.96
N PHE A 284 -12.44 11.45 -13.81
CA PHE A 284 -13.39 10.41 -14.17
C PHE A 284 -13.03 9.04 -13.59
N SER A 285 -12.31 8.98 -12.46
CA SER A 285 -12.08 7.70 -11.85
C SER A 285 -13.40 7.16 -11.31
N ALA A 286 -14.02 6.31 -12.10
CA ALA A 286 -15.10 5.44 -11.64
C ALA A 286 -14.60 4.35 -10.68
N LEU A 287 -13.29 4.23 -10.52
CA LEU A 287 -12.64 3.31 -9.61
C LEU A 287 -12.46 3.99 -8.27
N SER A 288 -13.02 3.42 -7.23
CA SER A 288 -12.90 3.91 -5.87
C SER A 288 -12.72 2.77 -4.89
N ASP A 289 -11.91 2.99 -3.89
CA ASP A 289 -11.76 2.16 -2.73
C ASP A 289 -12.61 2.68 -1.58
N PHE A 290 -13.02 1.78 -0.71
CA PHE A 290 -13.82 2.11 0.46
C PHE A 290 -13.12 1.60 1.71
N THR A 291 -13.00 2.48 2.70
CA THR A 291 -12.40 2.18 4.01
C THR A 291 -13.35 2.54 5.12
N ASP A 292 -13.28 1.83 6.23
CA ASP A 292 -14.03 2.13 7.44
C ASP A 292 -13.25 1.72 8.71
N ARG A 293 -13.87 1.85 9.88
CA ARG A 293 -13.32 1.41 11.16
C ARG A 293 -13.78 -0.01 11.50
N GLY A 294 -13.51 -0.94 10.59
CA GLY A 294 -13.76 -2.35 10.85
C GLY A 294 -12.76 -2.96 11.85
N PRO A 295 -12.58 -4.29 11.82
CA PRO A 295 -11.69 -4.96 12.76
C PRO A 295 -10.30 -4.35 12.78
N LEU A 296 -9.79 -4.06 13.98
CA LEU A 296 -8.43 -3.54 14.12
C LEU A 296 -7.43 -4.69 14.17
N TRP A 297 -6.44 -4.62 13.31
CA TRP A 297 -5.27 -5.50 13.32
C TRP A 297 -4.07 -4.79 13.90
N ASP A 298 -3.36 -5.47 14.80
CA ASP A 298 -2.07 -5.04 15.33
C ASP A 298 -0.95 -5.92 14.78
N PRO A 299 -0.24 -5.49 13.73
CA PRO A 299 0.83 -6.28 13.12
C PRO A 299 2.01 -6.52 14.05
N SER A 300 2.23 -5.69 15.08
CA SER A 300 3.33 -5.86 16.03
C SER A 300 3.17 -7.07 16.96
N LEU A 301 1.99 -7.67 17.01
CA LEU A 301 1.73 -8.85 17.84
C LEU A 301 2.17 -10.16 17.17
N ASN A 302 2.31 -10.17 15.85
CA ASN A 302 2.81 -11.32 15.10
C ASN A 302 3.43 -10.85 13.78
N TYR A 303 4.76 -10.91 13.69
CA TYR A 303 5.50 -10.49 12.50
C TYR A 303 6.77 -11.31 12.32
N LEU A 304 7.28 -11.31 11.09
CA LEU A 304 8.61 -11.79 10.73
C LEU A 304 9.48 -10.57 10.44
N ALA A 305 10.66 -10.49 11.04
CA ALA A 305 11.51 -9.32 10.95
C ALA A 305 12.85 -9.60 10.28
N TYR A 306 13.23 -8.69 9.38
CA TYR A 306 14.49 -8.72 8.66
C TYR A 306 15.09 -7.32 8.60
N THR A 307 16.42 -7.21 8.58
CA THR A 307 17.08 -6.02 8.07
C THR A 307 17.52 -6.25 6.63
N TYR A 308 17.58 -5.19 5.83
CA TYR A 308 17.99 -5.26 4.43
C TYR A 308 18.99 -4.15 4.10
N ASN A 309 20.13 -4.52 3.53
CA ASN A 309 21.23 -3.59 3.21
C ASN A 309 21.36 -3.31 1.70
N GLY A 310 20.34 -3.64 0.90
CA GLY A 310 20.36 -3.51 -0.56
C GLY A 310 20.78 -4.77 -1.30
N THR A 311 21.51 -5.66 -0.64
CA THR A 311 21.95 -6.93 -1.22
C THR A 311 21.53 -8.13 -0.41
N ALA A 312 21.58 -8.04 0.91
CA ALA A 312 21.29 -9.12 1.83
C ALA A 312 20.16 -8.77 2.80
N ALA A 313 19.25 -9.71 3.00
CA ALA A 313 18.23 -9.70 4.04
C ALA A 313 18.68 -10.59 5.19
N THR A 314 18.88 -9.98 6.36
CA THR A 314 19.36 -10.66 7.57
C THR A 314 18.20 -10.88 8.53
N PRO A 315 17.91 -12.13 8.94
CA PRO A 315 16.89 -12.43 9.94
C PRO A 315 17.18 -11.74 11.28
N ALA A 316 16.12 -11.29 11.97
CA ALA A 316 16.26 -10.64 13.26
C ALA A 316 16.28 -11.61 14.45
N THR A 317 15.60 -12.74 14.35
CA THR A 317 15.47 -13.73 15.41
C THR A 317 15.73 -15.17 14.91
N GLU A 318 15.75 -16.12 15.83
CA GLU A 318 15.86 -17.55 15.48
C GLU A 318 14.67 -18.03 14.62
N ARG A 319 13.46 -17.49 14.86
CA ARG A 319 12.26 -17.82 14.09
C ARG A 319 12.45 -17.52 12.61
N GLU A 320 12.90 -16.33 12.26
CA GLU A 320 13.16 -15.94 10.88
C GLU A 320 14.37 -16.70 10.30
N SER A 321 15.35 -17.03 11.13
CA SER A 321 16.51 -17.84 10.70
C SER A 321 16.09 -19.26 10.32
N GLU A 322 15.12 -19.85 11.00
CA GLU A 322 14.55 -21.16 10.66
C GLU A 322 13.72 -21.11 9.36
N ILE A 323 12.99 -20.03 9.13
CA ILE A 323 12.21 -19.80 7.90
C ILE A 323 13.15 -19.50 6.73
N GLY A 324 14.27 -18.82 7.00
CA GLY A 324 15.21 -18.30 6.02
C GLY A 324 14.77 -16.95 5.46
N SER A 325 15.69 -16.32 4.73
CA SER A 325 15.44 -15.05 4.03
C SER A 325 15.38 -15.20 2.50
N GLU A 326 15.66 -16.38 1.98
CA GLU A 326 15.79 -16.67 0.54
C GLU A 326 14.51 -16.39 -0.23
N TRP A 327 13.35 -16.59 0.39
CA TRP A 327 12.04 -16.34 -0.20
C TRP A 327 11.81 -14.88 -0.55
N LEU A 328 12.44 -13.94 0.14
CA LEU A 328 12.39 -12.51 -0.17
C LEU A 328 12.94 -12.21 -1.56
N TYR A 329 13.92 -13.00 -2.02
CA TYR A 329 14.54 -12.86 -3.34
C TYR A 329 13.75 -13.53 -4.47
N TYR A 330 12.62 -14.14 -4.17
CA TYR A 330 11.73 -14.63 -5.21
C TYR A 330 11.11 -13.44 -5.96
N LEU A 331 11.58 -13.19 -7.16
CA LEU A 331 11.15 -12.07 -8.00
C LEU A 331 9.97 -12.42 -8.92
N GLY A 332 9.48 -13.66 -8.89
CA GLY A 332 8.30 -14.10 -9.61
C GLY A 332 7.01 -13.50 -9.01
N HIS A 333 5.90 -13.85 -9.64
CA HIS A 333 4.58 -13.43 -9.21
C HIS A 333 4.04 -14.32 -8.09
N TRP A 334 3.55 -13.70 -7.03
CA TRP A 334 2.90 -14.35 -5.89
C TRP A 334 1.42 -14.60 -6.18
N GLY A 335 1.15 -15.40 -7.19
CA GLY A 335 -0.20 -15.73 -7.63
C GLY A 335 -0.26 -16.09 -9.10
N ASP A 336 -1.44 -16.43 -9.53
CA ASP A 336 -1.71 -16.89 -10.88
C ASP A 336 -1.43 -15.84 -11.94
N ARG A 337 -1.10 -16.33 -13.12
CA ARG A 337 -1.02 -15.51 -14.32
C ARG A 337 -2.41 -15.01 -14.71
N GLN A 338 -2.46 -13.83 -15.33
CA GLN A 338 -3.65 -13.31 -15.96
C GLN A 338 -4.33 -14.38 -16.82
N LEU A 339 -5.62 -14.55 -16.66
CA LEU A 339 -6.40 -15.50 -17.46
C LEU A 339 -6.35 -15.14 -18.94
N ASP A 340 -6.30 -16.17 -19.79
CA ASP A 340 -6.36 -15.99 -21.24
C ASP A 340 -7.64 -15.24 -21.65
N ARG A 341 -7.55 -14.44 -22.69
CA ARG A 341 -8.68 -13.66 -23.23
C ARG A 341 -9.86 -14.53 -23.66
N LYS A 342 -9.59 -15.81 -23.98
CA LYS A 342 -10.63 -16.78 -24.37
C LYS A 342 -11.25 -17.50 -23.20
N ASP A 343 -10.69 -17.36 -21.98
CA ASP A 343 -11.30 -17.94 -20.78
C ASP A 343 -12.66 -17.27 -20.52
N SER A 344 -13.68 -18.04 -20.30
CA SER A 344 -15.06 -17.56 -20.11
C SER A 344 -15.20 -16.67 -18.85
N ARG A 345 -14.31 -16.82 -17.88
CA ARG A 345 -14.26 -16.01 -16.65
C ARG A 345 -13.62 -14.65 -16.90
N GLN A 346 -12.75 -14.55 -17.90
CA GLN A 346 -12.04 -13.31 -18.22
C GLN A 346 -12.98 -12.35 -18.95
N LYS A 347 -12.98 -11.11 -18.50
CA LYS A 347 -13.71 -10.01 -19.11
C LYS A 347 -12.82 -8.78 -19.15
N TRP A 348 -13.13 -7.88 -20.05
CA TRP A 348 -12.42 -6.62 -20.19
C TRP A 348 -13.38 -5.44 -20.06
N CYS A 349 -12.97 -4.42 -19.35
CA CYS A 349 -13.56 -3.10 -19.38
C CYS A 349 -12.56 -2.09 -19.95
N PRO A 350 -12.96 -0.87 -20.37
CA PRO A 350 -12.05 0.10 -20.99
C PRO A 350 -10.82 0.49 -20.18
N VAL A 351 -10.74 0.11 -18.90
CA VAL A 351 -9.64 0.48 -18.01
C VAL A 351 -8.88 -0.72 -17.45
N GLN A 352 -9.49 -1.95 -17.40
CA GLN A 352 -8.86 -3.08 -16.74
C GLN A 352 -9.44 -4.43 -17.16
N TRP A 353 -8.62 -5.50 -17.07
CA TRP A 353 -9.05 -6.89 -17.11
C TRP A 353 -9.66 -7.32 -15.78
N ARG A 354 -10.56 -8.30 -15.83
CA ARG A 354 -11.19 -8.85 -14.62
C ARG A 354 -10.16 -9.57 -13.74
N TYR A 355 -9.31 -10.41 -14.35
CA TYR A 355 -8.22 -11.10 -13.66
C TYR A 355 -6.90 -10.67 -14.28
N ILE A 356 -5.95 -10.32 -13.43
CA ILE A 356 -4.62 -9.86 -13.79
C ILE A 356 -3.57 -10.72 -13.11
N ASP A 357 -2.30 -10.51 -13.44
CA ASP A 357 -1.19 -11.22 -12.82
C ASP A 357 -1.11 -10.92 -11.32
N GLY A 358 -0.76 -11.95 -10.52
CA GLY A 358 -0.41 -11.77 -9.11
C GLY A 358 0.74 -10.77 -8.93
N PRO A 359 0.89 -10.17 -7.73
CA PRO A 359 1.92 -9.17 -7.46
C PRO A 359 3.30 -9.81 -7.34
N ARG A 360 4.33 -8.98 -7.38
CA ARG A 360 5.68 -9.37 -6.99
C ARG A 360 5.90 -9.17 -5.49
N GLY A 361 6.85 -9.93 -4.93
CA GLY A 361 7.17 -9.90 -3.51
C GLY A 361 7.77 -8.60 -2.98
N PRO A 362 8.09 -8.56 -1.67
CA PRO A 362 8.51 -7.34 -0.97
C PRO A 362 9.73 -6.65 -1.59
N LEU A 363 10.79 -7.37 -1.95
CA LEU A 363 12.01 -6.74 -2.49
C LEU A 363 11.78 -6.08 -3.85
N ALA A 364 10.76 -6.49 -4.61
CA ALA A 364 10.39 -5.82 -5.86
C ALA A 364 9.75 -4.44 -5.65
N LYS A 365 9.49 -4.04 -4.40
CA LYS A 365 8.89 -2.73 -4.06
C LYS A 365 9.93 -1.61 -3.90
N ASN A 366 11.17 -1.82 -4.33
CA ASN A 366 12.26 -0.81 -4.29
C ASN A 366 12.50 -0.26 -2.87
N LEU A 367 12.99 -1.12 -1.97
CA LEU A 367 13.22 -0.75 -0.57
C LEU A 367 14.42 0.18 -0.38
N GLU A 368 15.33 0.22 -1.35
CA GLU A 368 16.51 1.10 -1.34
C GLU A 368 16.20 2.53 -1.81
N ARG A 369 14.94 2.79 -2.19
CA ARG A 369 14.56 4.11 -2.70
C ARG A 369 14.98 5.24 -1.76
N THR A 370 15.50 6.30 -2.34
CA THR A 370 15.94 7.50 -1.63
C THR A 370 14.75 8.36 -1.17
N GLY A 371 13.73 8.46 -2.03
CA GLY A 371 12.46 9.12 -1.69
C GLY A 371 11.48 8.19 -0.98
N LEU A 372 10.42 8.75 -0.40
CA LEU A 372 9.38 7.97 0.29
C LEU A 372 8.41 7.26 -0.66
N CYS A 373 8.07 7.88 -1.79
CA CYS A 373 7.16 7.27 -2.75
C CYS A 373 7.84 6.16 -3.55
N GLN A 374 7.18 5.02 -3.65
CA GLN A 374 7.68 3.86 -4.39
C GLN A 374 7.92 4.17 -5.87
N ARG A 375 7.05 4.97 -6.47
CA ARG A 375 7.17 5.41 -7.86
C ARG A 375 6.70 6.87 -7.98
N PRO A 376 7.36 7.68 -8.82
CA PRO A 376 6.82 8.98 -9.18
C PRO A 376 5.52 8.76 -9.97
N LYS A 377 4.49 9.55 -9.64
CA LYS A 377 3.24 9.52 -10.42
C LYS A 377 3.54 10.09 -11.81
N TRP A 378 3.22 9.39 -12.89
CA TRP A 378 3.53 9.78 -14.27
C TRP A 378 2.93 11.13 -14.69
N TRP A 379 1.87 11.58 -14.02
CA TRP A 379 1.24 12.88 -14.23
C TRP A 379 1.80 13.99 -13.32
N ASN A 380 2.72 13.66 -12.42
CA ASN A 380 3.38 14.62 -11.56
C ASN A 380 4.60 15.20 -12.27
N PHE A 381 4.35 16.12 -13.18
CA PHE A 381 5.40 16.80 -13.97
C PHE A 381 6.38 17.62 -13.12
N TRP A 382 6.03 17.93 -11.88
CA TRP A 382 6.90 18.66 -10.96
C TRP A 382 7.82 17.76 -10.15
N GLY A 383 7.71 16.45 -10.32
CA GLY A 383 8.53 15.46 -9.63
C GLY A 383 8.33 15.45 -8.11
N GLY A 384 8.85 14.43 -7.48
CA GLY A 384 8.86 14.30 -6.03
C GLY A 384 7.62 13.64 -5.43
N CYS A 385 7.73 13.38 -4.14
CA CYS A 385 6.74 12.72 -3.29
C CYS A 385 6.36 13.70 -2.18
N PRO A 386 5.31 14.53 -2.36
CA PRO A 386 4.94 15.50 -1.34
C PRO A 386 4.41 14.80 -0.10
N ALA A 387 4.97 15.13 1.07
CA ALA A 387 4.44 14.71 2.36
C ALA A 387 3.29 15.66 2.76
N ARG A 388 2.11 15.10 2.97
CA ARG A 388 0.95 15.86 3.42
C ARG A 388 1.08 16.16 4.91
N ARG A 389 0.73 17.38 5.31
CA ARG A 389 0.79 17.85 6.71
C ARG A 389 -0.54 17.69 7.44
N SER A 390 -1.58 17.35 6.74
CA SER A 390 -2.90 17.14 7.32
C SER A 390 -3.71 16.20 6.45
N ILE A 391 -4.59 15.44 7.09
CA ILE A 391 -5.62 14.68 6.41
C ILE A 391 -6.74 15.68 6.10
N LYS A 392 -6.92 16.02 4.82
CA LYS A 392 -7.96 16.97 4.42
C LYS A 392 -9.32 16.27 4.42
N ARG A 393 -10.32 16.92 5.01
CA ARG A 393 -11.72 16.52 4.81
C ARG A 393 -12.00 16.44 3.31
N GLY A 394 -12.48 15.28 2.84
CA GLY A 394 -12.76 15.03 1.43
C GLY A 394 -11.60 14.41 0.64
N GLN A 395 -10.55 13.96 1.28
CA GLN A 395 -9.62 12.98 0.69
C GLN A 395 -10.20 11.56 0.76
N GLY A 396 -11.13 11.34 1.65
CA GLY A 396 -12.07 10.24 1.71
C GLY A 396 -13.41 10.77 2.18
N ILE A 397 -14.47 10.03 1.95
CA ILE A 397 -15.77 10.29 2.54
C ILE A 397 -15.74 9.66 3.92
N ASP A 398 -15.84 10.48 4.96
CA ASP A 398 -15.94 10.01 6.32
C ASP A 398 -17.35 9.42 6.53
N ALA A 399 -17.43 8.10 6.56
CA ALA A 399 -18.69 7.39 6.75
C ALA A 399 -19.36 7.69 8.10
N GLU A 400 -18.61 8.14 9.10
CA GLU A 400 -19.14 8.44 10.43
C GLU A 400 -19.77 9.83 10.50
N HIS A 401 -19.33 10.78 9.65
CA HIS A 401 -19.66 12.21 9.79
C HIS A 401 -20.19 12.85 8.52
N ASN A 402 -20.55 12.09 7.50
CA ASN A 402 -20.79 12.66 6.19
C ASN A 402 -22.16 12.30 5.57
N ASP A 403 -22.92 13.34 5.24
CA ASP A 403 -24.14 13.26 4.43
C ASP A 403 -23.93 12.73 3.01
N LEU A 404 -22.68 12.38 2.66
CA LEU A 404 -22.26 11.89 1.34
C LEU A 404 -21.97 10.38 1.33
N VAL A 405 -22.28 9.68 2.39
CA VAL A 405 -22.19 8.21 2.44
C VAL A 405 -23.04 7.64 1.29
N GLY A 406 -22.43 6.83 0.45
CA GLY A 406 -23.09 6.33 -0.77
C GLY A 406 -23.11 7.29 -1.97
N ASP A 407 -22.46 8.46 -1.87
CA ASP A 407 -22.34 9.42 -2.99
C ASP A 407 -21.00 9.26 -3.72
N ASN A 408 -20.97 8.43 -4.74
CA ASN A 408 -19.76 8.16 -5.55
C ASN A 408 -19.16 9.41 -6.21
N CYS A 409 -19.92 10.49 -6.30
CA CYS A 409 -19.45 11.80 -6.76
C CYS A 409 -18.99 12.71 -5.63
N GLY A 410 -19.19 12.34 -4.38
CA GLY A 410 -18.86 13.18 -3.23
C GLY A 410 -17.41 13.63 -3.21
N ILE A 411 -16.47 12.74 -3.52
CA ILE A 411 -15.04 13.09 -3.60
C ILE A 411 -14.76 14.18 -4.63
N LEU A 412 -15.35 14.09 -5.82
CA LEU A 412 -15.17 15.07 -6.88
C LEU A 412 -15.74 16.44 -6.46
N LEU A 413 -16.95 16.44 -5.89
CA LEU A 413 -17.61 17.66 -5.45
C LEU A 413 -16.89 18.29 -4.24
N TYR A 414 -16.34 17.47 -3.34
CA TYR A 414 -15.61 17.96 -2.17
C TYR A 414 -14.31 18.67 -2.52
N ARG A 415 -13.69 18.33 -3.64
CA ARG A 415 -12.50 19.02 -4.16
C ARG A 415 -12.78 20.42 -4.64
N ILE A 416 -14.04 20.77 -4.92
CA ILE A 416 -14.44 22.11 -5.31
C ILE A 416 -14.53 22.99 -4.05
N ARG A 417 -13.53 23.82 -3.78
CA ARG A 417 -13.43 24.62 -2.56
C ARG A 417 -14.50 25.68 -2.36
N PRO A 418 -14.85 26.53 -3.36
CA PRO A 418 -15.92 27.49 -3.15
C PRO A 418 -17.26 26.77 -2.98
N LYS A 419 -17.90 26.94 -1.81
CA LYS A 419 -19.20 26.32 -1.49
C LYS A 419 -20.27 26.59 -2.57
N TRP A 420 -20.29 27.80 -3.09
CA TRP A 420 -21.22 28.18 -4.16
C TRP A 420 -20.95 27.45 -5.46
N LEU A 421 -19.66 27.27 -5.86
CA LEU A 421 -19.29 26.53 -7.05
C LEU A 421 -19.59 25.02 -6.90
N ARG A 422 -19.45 24.50 -5.70
CA ARG A 422 -19.85 23.14 -5.35
C ARG A 422 -21.38 22.96 -5.49
N ALA A 423 -22.17 23.95 -5.01
CA ALA A 423 -23.61 23.94 -5.16
C ALA A 423 -24.04 24.03 -6.64
N VAL A 424 -23.37 24.88 -7.44
CA VAL A 424 -23.58 24.96 -8.89
C VAL A 424 -23.16 23.64 -9.57
N ALA A 425 -22.03 23.07 -9.21
CA ALA A 425 -21.59 21.79 -9.74
C ALA A 425 -22.59 20.67 -9.38
N ARG A 426 -23.09 20.63 -8.15
CA ARG A 426 -24.18 19.72 -7.74
C ARG A 426 -25.44 19.91 -8.55
N LEU A 427 -25.82 21.16 -8.86
CA LEU A 427 -27.02 21.48 -9.62
C LEU A 427 -26.85 21.11 -11.11
N VAL A 428 -25.72 21.48 -11.72
CA VAL A 428 -25.41 21.22 -13.14
C VAL A 428 -25.10 19.77 -13.39
N MET A 429 -24.38 19.14 -12.49
CA MET A 429 -24.10 17.72 -12.53
C MET A 429 -25.31 16.92 -11.98
N TRP A 430 -26.25 17.61 -11.33
CA TRP A 430 -27.45 17.06 -10.64
C TRP A 430 -27.09 15.81 -9.83
N ARG A 431 -26.19 15.93 -8.85
CA ARG A 431 -25.42 14.77 -8.58
C ARG A 431 -24.95 14.12 -9.89
N GLY A 432 -24.90 14.90 -10.95
CA GLY A 432 -24.77 14.67 -12.37
C GLY A 432 -25.51 13.44 -12.83
N VAL A 433 -26.05 13.45 -13.98
CA VAL A 433 -26.50 12.20 -14.62
C VAL A 433 -25.41 11.17 -14.50
N THR A 434 -24.15 11.56 -14.61
CA THR A 434 -22.96 10.74 -14.37
C THR A 434 -22.89 10.21 -12.93
N CYS A 435 -23.17 11.05 -11.92
CA CYS A 435 -23.16 10.64 -10.52
C CYS A 435 -24.34 9.72 -10.18
N LEU A 436 -25.52 10.02 -10.68
CA LEU A 436 -26.70 9.14 -10.56
C LEU A 436 -26.46 7.77 -11.22
N VAL A 437 -25.85 7.78 -12.41
CA VAL A 437 -25.47 6.57 -13.12
C VAL A 437 -24.42 5.81 -12.30
N MET A 438 -23.44 6.51 -11.76
CA MET A 438 -22.45 5.89 -10.87
C MET A 438 -23.09 5.34 -9.59
N ASP A 439 -23.90 6.13 -8.88
CA ASP A 439 -24.61 5.68 -7.67
C ASP A 439 -25.53 4.48 -7.95
N TYR A 440 -26.24 4.49 -9.08
CA TYR A 440 -27.10 3.37 -9.48
C TYR A 440 -26.32 2.08 -9.78
N PHE A 441 -25.11 2.19 -10.36
CA PHE A 441 -24.32 1.03 -10.76
C PHE A 441 -23.25 0.60 -9.75
N THR A 442 -22.94 1.43 -8.75
CA THR A 442 -21.95 1.11 -7.70
C THR A 442 -22.56 0.95 -6.30
N GLY A 443 -23.86 1.24 -6.17
CA GLY A 443 -24.62 1.12 -4.92
C GLY A 443 -24.85 -0.29 -4.45
#